data_660909efad32fa7d02de9685b601fceb
#
_entry.id   660909efad32fa7d02de9685b601fceb
#
_cell.length_a   1.000
_cell.length_b   1.000
_cell.length_c   1.000
_cell.angle_alpha   90.00
_cell.angle_beta   90.00
_cell.angle_gamma   90.00
#
_symmetry.space_group_name_H-M   'P 1'
#
loop_
_entity.id
_entity.type
_entity.pdbx_description
1 polymer ?
#
loop_
_entity_poly.entity_id
_entity_poly.type
_entity_poly.pdbx_seq_one_letter_code
_entity_poly.pdbx_strand_id
1 'polypeptide(L)'
;MIPTKPSIAVLLPLAVLLAACGKGGADQAAGHGGQMPPMPVTVQTMKAADVPLITEYVAQTSGSREVEVRARASGILQKRAYTEGSSVKAGDLLFQIDAPPYQAAVDQAAAALKLQEASLIRAQQDHDRVIPLFKENAVSQKDRDDAVAALASAKASVAAARAALKSAQINLDYTRVTAPIGGVTSAEVRSEGSLVQTGDGSLLTRISQLDPIYVKFSLSDNDVLRAQKLAAEGKLRLPAGNRYTVSVKLPDGTQYGREGVIDYADRVVDPATGTAAARATFANPQAVLRPGQFVRVQLKGATRLGALVVPQQAVLSSQQGKMVWVVGQDGTAQPRPLQLGEATPAGFIVEGGLKAGDQVIVDNLIKLRPGAKVVPQAAKPAASAPANG
;
A
#
# COMPACT_ATOMS: atom_id res chain seq x y z
N MET A 1 -19.27 2.26 60.28
CA MET A 1 -20.30 2.93 61.11
C MET A 1 -21.64 2.59 60.47
N ILE A 2 -22.33 1.72 61.13
CA ILE A 2 -23.75 1.33 61.04
C ILE A 2 -24.54 2.44 61.76
N PRO A 3 -25.82 2.71 61.62
CA PRO A 3 -26.99 1.87 61.38
C PRO A 3 -28.10 2.51 60.50
N THR A 4 -29.30 2.07 60.21
CA THR A 4 -30.31 1.16 60.82
C THR A 4 -31.55 1.12 59.93
N LYS A 5 -32.28 0.02 59.93
CA LYS A 5 -33.70 -0.18 59.55
C LYS A 5 -34.62 0.49 60.63
N PRO A 6 -35.97 0.60 60.48
CA PRO A 6 -36.96 -0.49 60.37
C PRO A 6 -38.23 -0.13 59.52
N SER A 7 -38.96 -1.12 58.96
CA SER A 7 -40.15 -1.89 59.38
C SER A 7 -41.44 -1.14 59.64
N ILE A 8 -42.55 -1.72 59.13
CA ILE A 8 -43.91 -1.93 59.68
C ILE A 8 -44.90 -1.92 58.50
N ALA A 9 -45.47 -2.98 57.98
CA ALA A 9 -46.53 -3.87 58.42
C ALA A 9 -47.87 -3.11 58.69
N VAL A 10 -48.97 -3.56 58.06
CA VAL A 10 -50.31 -3.78 58.63
C VAL A 10 -51.34 -4.06 57.53
N LEU A 11 -51.78 -5.32 57.40
CA LEU A 11 -53.11 -5.93 57.57
C LEU A 11 -54.24 -5.62 56.59
N LEU A 12 -54.64 -6.71 55.96
CA LEU A 12 -55.97 -7.29 55.61
C LEU A 12 -57.15 -6.77 56.50
N PRO A 13 -58.45 -7.03 56.19
CA PRO A 13 -59.13 -7.90 55.19
C PRO A 13 -60.41 -7.25 54.59
N LEU A 14 -61.09 -7.85 53.67
CA LEU A 14 -62.52 -8.15 53.78
C LEU A 14 -63.04 -8.93 52.59
N ALA A 15 -63.73 -9.92 52.96
CA ALA A 15 -64.28 -11.03 52.19
C ALA A 15 -65.72 -10.73 51.66
N VAL A 16 -66.08 -11.53 50.67
CA VAL A 16 -67.38 -12.32 50.58
C VAL A 16 -68.53 -11.71 49.77
N LEU A 17 -69.07 -12.63 48.95
CA LEU A 17 -70.42 -12.77 48.41
C LEU A 17 -70.65 -12.18 46.99
N LEU A 18 -71.24 -12.85 46.00
CA LEU A 18 -72.20 -14.02 45.99
C LEU A 18 -72.21 -14.60 44.60
N ALA A 19 -72.47 -15.88 44.57
CA ALA A 19 -72.81 -16.69 43.41
C ALA A 19 -74.17 -16.34 42.78
N ALA A 20 -74.20 -16.34 41.41
CA ALA A 20 -75.48 -16.54 40.72
C ALA A 20 -75.27 -17.49 39.55
N CYS A 21 -75.89 -18.61 39.55
CA CYS A 21 -76.02 -19.61 38.55
C CYS A 21 -76.70 -19.09 37.27
N GLY A 22 -76.15 -19.37 36.11
CA GLY A 22 -76.79 -19.26 34.80
C GLY A 22 -76.30 -20.42 33.91
N LYS A 23 -77.20 -21.43 33.81
CA LYS A 23 -77.07 -22.60 33.01
C LYS A 23 -77.42 -22.26 31.57
N GLY A 24 -76.50 -22.54 30.59
CA GLY A 24 -76.81 -22.33 29.17
C GLY A 24 -75.67 -22.69 28.24
N GLY A 25 -75.78 -23.78 27.53
CA GLY A 25 -75.25 -24.02 26.23
C GLY A 25 -73.79 -24.41 26.13
N ALA A 26 -73.54 -25.72 26.12
CA ALA A 26 -72.33 -26.26 25.56
C ALA A 26 -72.39 -26.14 24.03
N ASP A 27 -71.81 -25.06 23.44
CA ASP A 27 -71.49 -25.05 22.04
C ASP A 27 -69.97 -25.27 21.89
N GLN A 28 -69.66 -26.36 21.24
CA GLN A 28 -68.31 -26.71 20.81
C GLN A 28 -67.75 -25.64 19.91
N ALA A 29 -66.94 -24.74 20.44
CA ALA A 29 -66.03 -23.97 19.63
C ALA A 29 -64.92 -24.91 19.15
N ALA A 30 -65.18 -25.60 18.04
CA ALA A 30 -64.18 -26.23 17.23
C ALA A 30 -63.13 -25.19 16.93
N GLY A 31 -61.90 -25.39 17.43
CA GLY A 31 -60.77 -24.54 17.15
C GLY A 31 -60.53 -24.47 15.66
N HIS A 32 -61.00 -23.40 15.05
CA HIS A 32 -60.53 -22.97 13.75
C HIS A 32 -59.08 -22.53 13.94
N GLY A 33 -58.15 -23.46 13.74
CA GLY A 33 -56.77 -23.10 13.38
C GLY A 33 -56.83 -22.25 12.13
N GLY A 34 -56.95 -20.94 12.32
CA GLY A 34 -56.96 -19.96 11.23
C GLY A 34 -55.72 -20.13 10.41
N GLN A 35 -55.84 -20.88 9.31
CA GLN A 35 -54.80 -20.85 8.28
C GLN A 35 -54.71 -19.39 7.82
N MET A 36 -53.65 -18.68 8.24
CA MET A 36 -53.35 -17.37 7.68
C MET A 36 -53.40 -17.48 6.15
N PRO A 37 -54.04 -16.51 5.46
CA PRO A 37 -54.07 -16.53 4.01
C PRO A 37 -52.64 -16.58 3.49
N PRO A 38 -52.39 -17.33 2.40
CA PRO A 38 -51.04 -17.43 1.82
C PRO A 38 -50.48 -16.06 1.55
N MET A 39 -49.29 -15.77 2.08
CA MET A 39 -48.64 -14.46 1.94
C MET A 39 -47.90 -14.39 0.59
N PRO A 40 -48.18 -13.39 -0.26
CA PRO A 40 -47.39 -13.20 -1.46
C PRO A 40 -45.95 -12.79 -1.07
N VAL A 41 -44.98 -13.48 -1.64
CA VAL A 41 -43.54 -13.23 -1.40
C VAL A 41 -42.79 -13.22 -2.71
N THR A 42 -41.84 -12.28 -2.83
CA THR A 42 -40.95 -12.24 -3.97
C THR A 42 -39.84 -13.27 -3.76
N VAL A 43 -39.62 -14.11 -4.77
CA VAL A 43 -38.57 -15.14 -4.72
C VAL A 43 -37.54 -14.94 -5.81
N GLN A 44 -36.31 -15.26 -5.46
CA GLN A 44 -35.20 -15.36 -6.40
C GLN A 44 -34.74 -16.81 -6.48
N THR A 45 -34.81 -17.40 -7.69
CA THR A 45 -34.30 -18.76 -7.92
C THR A 45 -32.77 -18.71 -7.95
N MET A 46 -32.12 -19.48 -7.13
CA MET A 46 -30.66 -19.57 -7.07
C MET A 46 -30.11 -20.27 -8.30
N LYS A 47 -29.25 -19.55 -9.01
CA LYS A 47 -28.55 -20.07 -10.20
C LYS A 47 -27.06 -20.02 -9.96
N ALA A 48 -26.38 -21.10 -10.30
CA ALA A 48 -24.92 -21.11 -10.31
C ALA A 48 -24.40 -20.23 -11.45
N ALA A 49 -23.52 -19.30 -11.13
CA ALA A 49 -22.92 -18.40 -12.10
C ALA A 49 -21.44 -18.15 -11.78
N ASP A 50 -20.68 -17.81 -12.77
CA ASP A 50 -19.30 -17.34 -12.59
C ASP A 50 -19.33 -15.89 -12.11
N VAL A 51 -18.70 -15.63 -10.96
CA VAL A 51 -18.75 -14.35 -10.28
C VAL A 51 -17.34 -13.75 -10.19
N PRO A 52 -17.10 -12.56 -10.78
CA PRO A 52 -15.82 -11.89 -10.61
C PRO A 52 -15.65 -11.48 -9.14
N LEU A 53 -14.49 -11.80 -8.57
CA LEU A 53 -14.13 -11.40 -7.23
C LEU A 53 -13.34 -10.10 -7.25
N ILE A 54 -13.70 -9.20 -6.33
CA ILE A 54 -12.98 -7.97 -6.05
C ILE A 54 -12.61 -8.01 -4.57
N THR A 55 -11.33 -8.18 -4.30
CA THR A 55 -10.83 -8.16 -2.92
C THR A 55 -10.26 -6.80 -2.60
N GLU A 56 -10.65 -6.22 -1.48
CA GLU A 56 -10.25 -4.88 -1.07
C GLU A 56 -9.28 -4.94 0.10
N TYR A 57 -8.17 -4.20 0.00
CA TYR A 57 -7.14 -4.09 1.04
C TYR A 57 -6.85 -2.63 1.34
N VAL A 58 -6.52 -2.34 2.60
CA VAL A 58 -5.96 -1.04 2.98
C VAL A 58 -4.53 -0.96 2.47
N ALA A 59 -4.18 0.16 1.89
CA ALA A 59 -2.90 0.39 1.26
C ALA A 59 -2.37 1.79 1.57
N GLN A 60 -1.08 1.96 1.41
CA GLN A 60 -0.41 3.25 1.52
C GLN A 60 0.41 3.53 0.27
N THR A 61 0.29 4.73 -0.25
CA THR A 61 1.09 5.20 -1.38
C THR A 61 2.50 5.57 -0.93
N SER A 62 3.49 5.36 -1.79
CA SER A 62 4.87 5.85 -1.60
C SER A 62 5.46 6.25 -2.94
N GLY A 63 6.42 7.17 -2.93
CA GLY A 63 7.19 7.47 -4.13
C GLY A 63 7.87 6.21 -4.68
N SER A 64 8.01 6.12 -6.00
CA SER A 64 8.75 5.00 -6.60
C SER A 64 10.24 5.04 -6.23
N ARG A 65 10.77 6.22 -5.99
CA ARG A 65 12.10 6.45 -5.45
C ARG A 65 12.04 7.64 -4.50
N GLU A 66 12.63 7.46 -3.32
CA GLU A 66 12.79 8.53 -2.34
C GLU A 66 14.25 8.62 -1.96
N VAL A 67 14.83 9.79 -2.08
CA VAL A 67 16.25 10.03 -1.80
C VAL A 67 16.39 11.21 -0.86
N GLU A 68 17.17 11.00 0.19
CA GLU A 68 17.60 12.07 1.07
C GLU A 68 18.77 12.83 0.44
N VAL A 69 18.62 14.12 0.31
CA VAL A 69 19.69 15.01 -0.14
C VAL A 69 20.45 15.48 1.10
N ARG A 70 21.72 15.05 1.18
CA ARG A 70 22.58 15.32 2.34
C ARG A 70 23.81 16.14 1.94
N ALA A 71 24.24 17.03 2.82
CA ALA A 71 25.48 17.77 2.66
C ALA A 71 26.69 16.83 2.72
N ARG A 72 27.59 16.95 1.75
CA ARG A 72 28.87 16.21 1.66
C ARG A 72 30.07 17.07 1.97
N ALA A 73 29.87 18.39 2.13
CA ALA A 73 30.83 19.35 2.59
C ALA A 73 30.27 20.11 3.82
N SER A 74 31.13 20.55 4.71
CA SER A 74 30.75 21.34 5.90
C SER A 74 30.92 22.85 5.59
N GLY A 75 29.99 23.67 6.06
CA GLY A 75 30.08 25.15 5.85
C GLY A 75 28.72 25.81 6.05
N ILE A 76 28.65 27.10 5.86
CA ILE A 76 27.40 27.87 5.91
C ILE A 76 26.60 27.63 4.64
N LEU A 77 25.31 27.34 4.80
CA LEU A 77 24.37 27.23 3.69
C LEU A 77 24.09 28.63 3.15
N GLN A 78 24.64 28.98 2.00
CA GLN A 78 24.52 30.32 1.45
C GLN A 78 23.20 30.56 0.74
N LYS A 79 22.73 29.56 -0.02
CA LYS A 79 21.55 29.74 -0.87
C LYS A 79 20.84 28.43 -1.11
N ARG A 80 19.50 28.50 -1.12
CA ARG A 80 18.61 27.49 -1.67
C ARG A 80 18.21 27.90 -3.11
N ALA A 81 18.50 27.06 -4.08
CA ALA A 81 18.30 27.36 -5.50
C ALA A 81 16.98 26.75 -6.08
N TYR A 82 16.14 26.15 -5.26
CA TYR A 82 14.87 25.54 -5.67
C TYR A 82 13.70 26.11 -4.85
N THR A 83 12.48 25.91 -5.34
CA THR A 83 11.25 26.19 -4.60
C THR A 83 10.76 24.90 -3.94
N GLU A 84 10.42 24.93 -2.66
CA GLU A 84 9.90 23.78 -1.93
C GLU A 84 8.61 23.27 -2.56
N GLY A 85 8.46 21.95 -2.63
CA GLY A 85 7.32 21.31 -3.30
C GLY A 85 7.35 21.38 -4.82
N SER A 86 8.38 21.99 -5.44
CA SER A 86 8.52 22.03 -6.89
C SER A 86 9.16 20.76 -7.46
N SER A 87 8.93 20.52 -8.74
CA SER A 87 9.59 19.44 -9.49
C SER A 87 10.98 19.89 -9.92
N VAL A 88 11.97 19.03 -9.71
CA VAL A 88 13.37 19.22 -10.13
C VAL A 88 13.83 18.04 -10.99
N LYS A 89 14.82 18.29 -11.84
CA LYS A 89 15.49 17.26 -12.64
C LYS A 89 16.76 16.78 -11.95
N ALA A 90 17.22 15.59 -12.27
CA ALA A 90 18.53 15.13 -11.83
C ALA A 90 19.62 16.09 -12.32
N GLY A 91 20.52 16.50 -11.42
CA GLY A 91 21.59 17.47 -11.68
C GLY A 91 21.23 18.93 -11.37
N ASP A 92 19.96 19.28 -11.16
CA ASP A 92 19.57 20.65 -10.80
C ASP A 92 20.21 21.05 -9.46
N LEU A 93 20.73 22.30 -9.39
CA LEU A 93 21.29 22.83 -8.16
C LEU A 93 20.19 23.05 -7.13
N LEU A 94 20.37 22.48 -5.94
CA LEU A 94 19.43 22.61 -4.83
C LEU A 94 19.94 23.59 -3.78
N PHE A 95 21.19 23.41 -3.36
CA PHE A 95 21.80 24.27 -2.34
C PHE A 95 23.24 24.64 -2.71
N GLN A 96 23.64 25.79 -2.24
CA GLN A 96 25.03 26.26 -2.31
C GLN A 96 25.58 26.41 -0.90
N ILE A 97 26.63 25.66 -0.60
CA ILE A 97 27.42 25.78 0.64
C ILE A 97 28.55 26.76 0.37
N ASP A 98 29.03 27.41 1.41
CA ASP A 98 30.14 28.36 1.33
C ASP A 98 31.37 27.77 0.61
N ALA A 99 31.67 28.29 -0.59
CA ALA A 99 32.66 27.71 -1.47
C ALA A 99 34.08 28.33 -1.34
N PRO A 100 34.28 29.60 -0.95
CA PRO A 100 35.59 30.24 -0.89
C PRO A 100 36.69 29.45 -0.19
N PRO A 101 36.49 28.84 0.97
CA PRO A 101 37.55 28.05 1.63
C PRO A 101 37.98 26.83 0.79
N TYR A 102 37.04 26.19 0.11
CA TYR A 102 37.30 25.06 -0.78
C TYR A 102 38.00 25.50 -2.07
N GLN A 103 37.64 26.66 -2.62
CA GLN A 103 38.32 27.24 -3.77
C GLN A 103 39.78 27.55 -3.43
N ALA A 104 40.05 28.15 -2.29
CA ALA A 104 41.40 28.43 -1.85
C ALA A 104 42.26 27.13 -1.72
N ALA A 105 41.63 26.03 -1.24
CA ALA A 105 42.30 24.73 -1.18
C ALA A 105 42.65 24.18 -2.59
N VAL A 106 41.76 24.37 -3.57
CA VAL A 106 42.00 23.99 -4.98
C VAL A 106 43.16 24.82 -5.55
N ASP A 107 43.18 26.13 -5.32
CA ASP A 107 44.21 27.02 -5.82
C ASP A 107 45.59 26.68 -5.22
N GLN A 108 45.63 26.35 -3.92
CA GLN A 108 46.84 25.89 -3.24
C GLN A 108 47.37 24.58 -3.83
N ALA A 109 46.48 23.57 -4.04
CA ALA A 109 46.84 22.28 -4.62
C ALA A 109 47.31 22.43 -6.08
N ALA A 110 46.69 23.34 -6.85
CA ALA A 110 47.09 23.65 -8.21
C ALA A 110 48.49 24.29 -8.26
N ALA A 111 48.81 25.20 -7.35
CA ALA A 111 50.15 25.79 -7.23
C ALA A 111 51.20 24.73 -6.85
N ALA A 112 50.90 23.84 -5.94
CA ALA A 112 51.76 22.71 -5.56
C ALA A 112 52.03 21.75 -6.75
N LEU A 113 51.01 21.45 -7.56
CA LEU A 113 51.17 20.65 -8.77
C LEU A 113 52.14 21.34 -9.77
N LYS A 114 51.98 22.62 -10.02
CA LYS A 114 52.87 23.38 -10.91
C LYS A 114 54.34 23.34 -10.45
N LEU A 115 54.59 23.41 -9.13
CA LEU A 115 55.93 23.30 -8.57
C LEU A 115 56.55 21.90 -8.85
N GLN A 116 55.77 20.83 -8.70
CA GLN A 116 56.23 19.47 -9.01
C GLN A 116 56.46 19.25 -10.51
N GLU A 117 55.61 19.85 -11.36
CA GLU A 117 55.76 19.81 -12.81
C GLU A 117 57.05 20.48 -13.27
N ALA A 118 57.41 21.64 -12.68
CA ALA A 118 58.69 22.31 -12.93
C ALA A 118 59.88 21.45 -12.50
N SER A 119 59.77 20.74 -11.35
CA SER A 119 60.79 19.80 -10.88
C SER A 119 60.94 18.59 -11.84
N LEU A 120 59.83 18.09 -12.36
CA LEU A 120 59.83 17.01 -13.36
C LEU A 120 60.53 17.42 -14.66
N ILE A 121 60.26 18.65 -15.15
CA ILE A 121 60.91 19.19 -16.36
C ILE A 121 62.43 19.21 -16.16
N ARG A 122 62.91 19.66 -15.00
CA ARG A 122 64.35 19.67 -14.69
C ARG A 122 64.93 18.27 -14.65
N ALA A 123 64.29 17.33 -13.95
CA ALA A 123 64.74 15.93 -13.87
C ALA A 123 64.72 15.24 -15.25
N GLN A 124 63.75 15.54 -16.09
CA GLN A 124 63.70 15.07 -17.47
C GLN A 124 64.85 15.59 -18.33
N GLN A 125 65.13 16.88 -18.24
CA GLN A 125 66.26 17.50 -18.97
C GLN A 125 67.62 16.92 -18.55
N ASP A 126 67.80 16.68 -17.23
CA ASP A 126 69.01 16.06 -16.70
C ASP A 126 69.16 14.62 -17.19
N HIS A 127 68.07 13.83 -17.11
CA HIS A 127 68.02 12.46 -17.64
C HIS A 127 68.38 12.41 -19.15
N ASP A 128 67.75 13.28 -19.95
CA ASP A 128 67.92 13.30 -21.41
C ASP A 128 69.36 13.77 -21.82
N ARG A 129 70.06 14.47 -20.93
CA ARG A 129 71.44 14.84 -21.06
C ARG A 129 72.38 13.71 -20.66
N VAL A 130 72.15 13.07 -19.52
CA VAL A 130 73.04 12.06 -18.94
C VAL A 130 73.00 10.72 -19.68
N ILE A 131 71.86 10.31 -20.18
CA ILE A 131 71.71 9.01 -20.85
C ILE A 131 72.56 8.88 -22.13
N PRO A 132 72.62 9.86 -23.04
CA PRO A 132 73.54 9.82 -24.20
C PRO A 132 75.02 9.84 -23.80
N LEU A 133 75.38 10.72 -22.85
CA LEU A 133 76.76 10.80 -22.37
C LEU A 133 77.26 9.51 -21.72
N PHE A 134 76.41 8.80 -21.05
CA PHE A 134 76.75 7.46 -20.53
C PHE A 134 77.04 6.48 -21.62
N LYS A 135 76.30 6.50 -22.73
CA LYS A 135 76.54 5.62 -23.90
C LYS A 135 77.89 5.92 -24.55
N GLU A 136 78.34 7.15 -24.44
CA GLU A 136 79.65 7.60 -24.94
C GLU A 136 80.81 7.44 -23.87
N ASN A 137 80.51 6.79 -22.72
CA ASN A 137 81.40 6.62 -21.58
C ASN A 137 81.95 7.98 -20.98
N ALA A 138 81.22 9.08 -21.17
CA ALA A 138 81.59 10.38 -20.65
C ALA A 138 81.14 10.69 -19.21
N VAL A 139 80.29 9.87 -18.61
CA VAL A 139 79.77 9.94 -17.24
C VAL A 139 79.77 8.56 -16.55
N SER A 140 79.70 8.52 -15.22
CA SER A 140 79.74 7.28 -14.46
C SER A 140 78.37 6.56 -14.44
N GLN A 141 78.40 5.24 -14.13
CA GLN A 141 77.16 4.47 -13.92
C GLN A 141 76.30 5.06 -12.80
N LYS A 142 76.92 5.55 -11.75
CA LYS A 142 76.24 6.24 -10.66
C LYS A 142 75.44 7.44 -11.13
N ASP A 143 76.03 8.32 -11.98
CA ASP A 143 75.35 9.51 -12.52
C ASP A 143 74.12 9.13 -13.34
N ARG A 144 74.23 8.03 -14.14
CA ARG A 144 73.10 7.49 -14.91
C ARG A 144 71.97 7.02 -13.96
N ASP A 145 72.31 6.20 -12.96
CA ASP A 145 71.33 5.63 -12.02
C ASP A 145 70.67 6.72 -11.16
N ASP A 146 71.42 7.73 -10.74
CA ASP A 146 70.92 8.89 -10.03
C ASP A 146 69.95 9.71 -10.93
N ALA A 147 70.22 9.95 -12.20
CA ALA A 147 69.34 10.63 -13.11
C ALA A 147 68.05 9.87 -13.39
N VAL A 148 68.13 8.53 -13.57
CA VAL A 148 66.96 7.67 -13.72
C VAL A 148 66.08 7.67 -12.49
N ALA A 149 66.68 7.54 -11.29
CA ALA A 149 65.97 7.56 -10.02
C ALA A 149 65.31 8.95 -9.75
N ALA A 150 66.01 10.04 -10.05
CA ALA A 150 65.50 11.41 -9.91
C ALA A 150 64.27 11.62 -10.81
N LEU A 151 64.36 11.18 -12.08
CA LEU A 151 63.20 11.28 -13.00
C LEU A 151 62.01 10.44 -12.51
N ALA A 152 62.23 9.20 -12.05
CA ALA A 152 61.18 8.35 -11.51
C ALA A 152 60.52 8.99 -10.27
N SER A 153 61.33 9.55 -9.36
CA SER A 153 60.86 10.28 -8.16
C SER A 153 60.02 11.50 -8.53
N ALA A 154 60.52 12.33 -9.49
CA ALA A 154 59.79 13.52 -9.93
C ALA A 154 58.44 13.15 -10.58
N LYS A 155 58.39 12.10 -11.38
CA LYS A 155 57.12 11.56 -11.96
C LYS A 155 56.14 11.14 -10.86
N ALA A 156 56.60 10.44 -9.83
CA ALA A 156 55.77 10.03 -8.70
C ALA A 156 55.25 11.25 -7.92
N SER A 157 56.10 12.28 -7.70
CA SER A 157 55.71 13.52 -7.01
C SER A 157 54.63 14.31 -7.78
N VAL A 158 54.71 14.38 -9.11
CA VAL A 158 53.66 14.98 -9.96
C VAL A 158 52.36 14.19 -9.85
N ALA A 159 52.44 12.87 -9.86
CA ALA A 159 51.26 12.02 -9.72
C ALA A 159 50.56 12.25 -8.35
N ALA A 160 51.32 12.32 -7.27
CA ALA A 160 50.81 12.64 -5.94
C ALA A 160 50.17 14.02 -5.85
N ALA A 161 50.82 15.06 -6.39
CA ALA A 161 50.28 16.44 -6.40
C ALA A 161 49.00 16.54 -7.25
N ARG A 162 48.94 15.81 -8.37
CA ARG A 162 47.71 15.73 -9.21
C ARG A 162 46.56 15.07 -8.47
N ALA A 163 46.84 14.02 -7.73
CA ALA A 163 45.80 13.36 -6.88
C ALA A 163 45.29 14.30 -5.77
N ALA A 164 46.18 15.08 -5.15
CA ALA A 164 45.81 16.10 -4.15
C ALA A 164 44.91 17.21 -4.75
N LEU A 165 45.27 17.72 -5.92
CA LEU A 165 44.44 18.70 -6.65
C LEU A 165 43.04 18.12 -6.96
N LYS A 166 42.98 16.86 -7.43
CA LYS A 166 41.70 16.19 -7.70
C LYS A 166 40.83 16.04 -6.46
N SER A 167 41.46 15.74 -5.32
CA SER A 167 40.72 15.66 -4.04
C SER A 167 40.15 17.03 -3.64
N ALA A 168 40.93 18.08 -3.75
CA ALA A 168 40.45 19.43 -3.47
C ALA A 168 39.30 19.87 -4.40
N GLN A 169 39.35 19.54 -5.70
CA GLN A 169 38.26 19.78 -6.65
C GLN A 169 36.97 19.03 -6.27
N ILE A 170 37.08 17.77 -5.89
CA ILE A 170 35.91 16.96 -5.43
C ILE A 170 35.26 17.62 -4.21
N ASN A 171 36.05 18.09 -3.26
CA ASN A 171 35.53 18.80 -2.08
C ASN A 171 34.84 20.13 -2.44
N LEU A 172 35.38 20.87 -3.40
CA LEU A 172 34.74 22.06 -3.93
C LEU A 172 33.40 21.71 -4.63
N ASP A 173 33.39 20.66 -5.45
CA ASP A 173 32.17 20.21 -6.11
C ASP A 173 31.06 19.84 -5.10
N TYR A 174 31.41 19.30 -3.94
CA TYR A 174 30.46 18.99 -2.88
C TYR A 174 29.79 20.21 -2.23
N THR A 175 30.34 21.41 -2.43
CA THR A 175 29.69 22.67 -2.00
C THR A 175 28.45 22.97 -2.84
N ARG A 176 28.35 22.41 -4.05
CA ARG A 176 27.19 22.52 -4.95
C ARG A 176 26.35 21.27 -4.79
N VAL A 177 25.33 21.35 -3.94
CA VAL A 177 24.45 20.21 -3.69
C VAL A 177 23.40 20.12 -4.78
N THR A 178 23.48 19.09 -5.61
CA THR A 178 22.58 18.86 -6.74
C THR A 178 21.60 17.73 -6.49
N ALA A 179 20.49 17.72 -7.22
CA ALA A 179 19.47 16.68 -7.16
C ALA A 179 20.02 15.34 -7.71
N PRO A 180 20.04 14.25 -6.91
CA PRO A 180 20.52 12.95 -7.38
C PRO A 180 19.52 12.24 -8.30
N ILE A 181 18.24 12.58 -8.20
CA ILE A 181 17.15 12.08 -9.03
C ILE A 181 16.20 13.21 -9.40
N GLY A 182 15.43 13.04 -10.48
CA GLY A 182 14.28 13.90 -10.76
C GLY A 182 13.09 13.52 -9.88
N GLY A 183 12.32 14.52 -9.44
CA GLY A 183 11.17 14.32 -8.58
C GLY A 183 10.69 15.61 -7.93
N VAL A 184 9.80 15.50 -6.96
CA VAL A 184 9.28 16.63 -6.19
C VAL A 184 10.09 16.78 -4.90
N THR A 185 10.53 18.00 -4.62
CA THR A 185 11.29 18.33 -3.43
C THR A 185 10.39 18.50 -2.22
N SER A 186 10.88 18.13 -1.04
CA SER A 186 10.25 18.45 0.24
C SER A 186 10.69 19.83 0.74
N ALA A 187 10.16 20.25 1.89
CA ALA A 187 10.64 21.39 2.62
C ALA A 187 12.12 21.22 3.01
N GLU A 188 12.83 22.34 3.17
CA GLU A 188 14.19 22.33 3.68
C GLU A 188 14.22 21.92 5.17
N VAL A 189 15.24 21.18 5.54
CA VAL A 189 15.50 20.81 6.94
C VAL A 189 16.45 21.81 7.60
N ARG A 190 17.25 22.51 6.82
CA ARG A 190 18.22 23.51 7.24
C ARG A 190 18.05 24.76 6.38
N SER A 191 17.80 25.89 7.04
CA SER A 191 17.59 27.17 6.35
C SER A 191 18.90 27.85 5.95
N GLU A 192 18.82 28.75 5.00
CA GLU A 192 19.95 29.63 4.61
C GLU A 192 20.56 30.30 5.85
N GLY A 193 21.87 30.43 5.87
CA GLY A 193 22.64 30.93 7.02
C GLY A 193 23.00 29.89 8.07
N SER A 194 22.42 28.70 8.02
CA SER A 194 22.72 27.61 8.97
C SER A 194 24.08 26.97 8.66
N LEU A 195 24.81 26.59 9.70
CA LEU A 195 25.97 25.72 9.58
C LEU A 195 25.52 24.29 9.31
N VAL A 196 25.96 23.72 8.21
CA VAL A 196 25.78 22.30 7.88
C VAL A 196 27.10 21.55 8.04
N GLN A 197 26.98 20.29 8.44
CA GLN A 197 28.12 19.40 8.66
C GLN A 197 27.88 18.06 8.00
N THR A 198 28.93 17.33 7.68
CA THR A 198 28.84 15.92 7.23
C THR A 198 28.44 15.02 8.39
N GLY A 199 27.68 13.94 8.12
CA GLY A 199 27.19 13.00 9.15
C GLY A 199 25.72 13.21 9.50
N ASP A 200 25.35 13.04 10.77
CA ASP A 200 23.94 13.00 11.22
C ASP A 200 23.17 14.31 10.98
N GLY A 201 23.85 15.45 11.01
CA GLY A 201 23.25 16.76 10.75
C GLY A 201 23.22 17.19 9.28
N SER A 202 23.54 16.30 8.36
CA SER A 202 23.75 16.63 6.93
C SER A 202 22.49 16.66 6.09
N LEU A 203 21.33 16.22 6.59
CA LEU A 203 20.07 16.18 5.85
C LEU A 203 19.62 17.62 5.51
N LEU A 204 19.43 17.89 4.22
CA LEU A 204 19.00 19.20 3.69
C LEU A 204 17.53 19.16 3.22
N THR A 205 17.18 18.16 2.41
CA THR A 205 15.81 17.94 1.91
C THR A 205 15.64 16.50 1.44
N ARG A 206 14.42 16.15 1.01
CA ARG A 206 14.12 14.88 0.36
C ARG A 206 13.56 15.12 -1.02
N ILE A 207 13.83 14.21 -1.94
CA ILE A 207 13.23 14.19 -3.27
C ILE A 207 12.47 12.89 -3.42
N SER A 208 11.20 12.99 -3.82
CA SER A 208 10.33 11.83 -4.08
C SER A 208 9.93 11.84 -5.55
N GLN A 209 10.16 10.72 -6.22
CA GLN A 209 9.67 10.49 -7.58
C GLN A 209 8.22 10.04 -7.50
N LEU A 210 7.30 10.83 -8.09
CA LEU A 210 5.86 10.62 -7.99
C LEU A 210 5.28 9.85 -9.17
N ASP A 211 5.98 9.75 -10.29
CA ASP A 211 5.57 8.99 -11.47
C ASP A 211 6.74 8.10 -11.93
N PRO A 212 6.54 6.76 -11.94
CA PRO A 212 5.40 6.05 -11.37
C PRO A 212 5.32 6.18 -9.84
N ILE A 213 4.15 5.88 -9.25
CA ILE A 213 3.94 5.83 -7.81
C ILE A 213 3.69 4.39 -7.37
N TYR A 214 4.13 4.04 -6.19
CA TYR A 214 3.90 2.74 -5.57
C TYR A 214 2.73 2.79 -4.59
N VAL A 215 1.95 1.72 -4.59
CA VAL A 215 0.91 1.48 -3.59
C VAL A 215 1.25 0.17 -2.89
N LYS A 216 1.57 0.27 -1.60
CA LYS A 216 1.98 -0.84 -0.75
C LYS A 216 0.80 -1.32 0.08
N PHE A 217 0.59 -2.61 0.13
CA PHE A 217 -0.47 -3.25 0.91
C PHE A 217 -0.01 -4.61 1.40
N SER A 218 -0.76 -5.17 2.36
CA SER A 218 -0.44 -6.48 2.93
C SER A 218 -1.52 -7.48 2.56
N LEU A 219 -1.11 -8.66 2.11
CA LEU A 219 -1.97 -9.79 1.80
C LEU A 219 -1.96 -10.75 3.00
N SER A 220 -3.13 -11.10 3.51
CA SER A 220 -3.22 -12.13 4.55
C SER A 220 -2.81 -13.49 3.99
N ASP A 221 -1.95 -14.22 4.69
CA ASP A 221 -1.56 -15.57 4.30
C ASP A 221 -2.76 -16.52 4.25
N ASN A 222 -3.70 -16.36 5.15
CA ASN A 222 -4.96 -17.13 5.15
C ASN A 222 -5.77 -16.90 3.86
N ASP A 223 -5.84 -15.66 3.35
CA ASP A 223 -6.56 -15.36 2.11
C ASP A 223 -5.85 -16.00 0.91
N VAL A 224 -4.52 -15.96 0.89
CA VAL A 224 -3.71 -16.58 -0.16
C VAL A 224 -3.89 -18.09 -0.17
N LEU A 225 -3.79 -18.75 0.98
CA LEU A 225 -3.98 -20.20 1.13
C LEU A 225 -5.41 -20.63 0.76
N ARG A 226 -6.42 -19.84 1.17
CA ARG A 226 -7.81 -20.07 0.80
C ARG A 226 -8.03 -19.98 -0.70
N ALA A 227 -7.46 -18.95 -1.34
CA ALA A 227 -7.54 -18.80 -2.79
C ALA A 227 -6.88 -19.96 -3.53
N GLN A 228 -5.71 -20.41 -3.07
CA GLN A 228 -5.01 -21.58 -3.62
C GLN A 228 -5.84 -22.86 -3.48
N LYS A 229 -6.42 -23.10 -2.31
CA LYS A 229 -7.30 -24.26 -2.07
C LYS A 229 -8.51 -24.24 -3.01
N LEU A 230 -9.20 -23.12 -3.12
CA LEU A 230 -10.35 -22.98 -4.01
C LEU A 230 -9.98 -23.15 -5.49
N ALA A 231 -8.77 -22.71 -5.88
CA ALA A 231 -8.25 -22.90 -7.22
C ALA A 231 -7.94 -24.38 -7.48
N ALA A 232 -7.33 -25.10 -6.53
CA ALA A 232 -7.07 -26.52 -6.60
C ALA A 232 -8.37 -27.36 -6.68
N GLU A 233 -9.43 -26.92 -6.01
CA GLU A 233 -10.77 -27.52 -6.07
C GLU A 233 -11.54 -27.19 -7.35
N GLY A 234 -10.96 -26.38 -8.27
CA GLY A 234 -11.64 -25.91 -9.49
C GLY A 234 -12.80 -24.95 -9.25
N LYS A 235 -12.90 -24.36 -8.05
CA LYS A 235 -13.95 -23.40 -7.67
C LYS A 235 -13.55 -21.95 -7.87
N LEU A 236 -12.26 -21.68 -8.08
CA LEU A 236 -11.71 -20.35 -8.32
C LEU A 236 -10.79 -20.37 -9.52
N ARG A 237 -11.04 -19.50 -10.47
CA ARG A 237 -10.14 -19.23 -11.58
C ARG A 237 -9.31 -18.02 -11.23
N LEU A 238 -8.00 -18.21 -11.10
CA LEU A 238 -7.03 -17.12 -10.93
C LEU A 238 -6.75 -16.46 -12.27
N PRO A 239 -6.33 -15.17 -12.28
CA PRO A 239 -5.94 -14.52 -13.52
C PRO A 239 -4.68 -15.16 -14.11
N ALA A 240 -4.55 -15.13 -15.44
CA ALA A 240 -3.43 -15.74 -16.16
C ALA A 240 -2.09 -15.21 -15.64
N GLY A 241 -1.20 -16.12 -15.25
CA GLY A 241 0.11 -15.78 -14.70
C GLY A 241 0.06 -15.01 -13.36
N ASN A 242 -1.00 -15.14 -12.58
CA ASN A 242 -1.24 -14.39 -11.33
C ASN A 242 -1.21 -12.86 -11.50
N ARG A 243 -1.49 -12.36 -12.69
CA ARG A 243 -1.50 -10.92 -12.97
C ARG A 243 -2.84 -10.32 -12.60
N TYR A 244 -2.94 -9.90 -11.35
CA TYR A 244 -4.10 -9.14 -10.89
C TYR A 244 -4.04 -7.71 -11.42
N THR A 245 -5.18 -7.23 -11.90
CA THR A 245 -5.39 -5.81 -12.15
C THR A 245 -5.72 -5.14 -10.83
N VAL A 246 -5.07 -4.02 -10.55
CA VAL A 246 -5.23 -3.28 -9.31
C VAL A 246 -5.86 -1.94 -9.62
N SER A 247 -6.96 -1.61 -8.94
CA SER A 247 -7.53 -0.26 -8.95
C SER A 247 -7.44 0.35 -7.55
N VAL A 248 -7.38 1.68 -7.49
CA VAL A 248 -7.25 2.44 -6.24
C VAL A 248 -8.52 3.25 -6.02
N LYS A 249 -9.05 3.14 -4.81
CA LYS A 249 -10.13 3.99 -4.31
C LYS A 249 -9.55 4.98 -3.31
N LEU A 250 -9.73 6.26 -3.57
CA LEU A 250 -9.26 7.36 -2.73
C LEU A 250 -10.07 7.47 -1.43
N PRO A 251 -9.59 8.19 -0.41
CA PRO A 251 -10.30 8.35 0.87
C PRO A 251 -11.69 8.98 0.75
N ASP A 252 -11.92 9.80 -0.27
CA ASP A 252 -13.21 10.43 -0.58
C ASP A 252 -14.20 9.48 -1.28
N GLY A 253 -13.77 8.24 -1.57
CA GLY A 253 -14.57 7.24 -2.24
C GLY A 253 -14.45 7.24 -3.77
N THR A 254 -13.75 8.21 -4.37
CA THR A 254 -13.56 8.26 -5.83
C THR A 254 -12.57 7.20 -6.28
N GLN A 255 -12.76 6.69 -7.50
CA GLN A 255 -11.84 5.74 -8.14
C GLN A 255 -10.71 6.52 -8.82
N TYR A 256 -9.47 6.09 -8.60
CA TYR A 256 -8.36 6.58 -9.40
C TYR A 256 -8.50 6.07 -10.84
N GLY A 257 -8.44 6.98 -11.80
CA GLY A 257 -8.78 6.71 -13.21
C GLY A 257 -7.78 5.84 -13.98
N ARG A 258 -6.75 5.31 -13.33
CA ARG A 258 -5.75 4.41 -13.95
C ARG A 258 -5.64 3.13 -13.15
N GLU A 259 -5.46 2.02 -13.86
CA GLU A 259 -5.20 0.72 -13.26
C GLU A 259 -3.70 0.50 -13.12
N GLY A 260 -3.32 -0.21 -12.08
CA GLY A 260 -1.96 -0.63 -11.79
C GLY A 260 -1.81 -2.14 -11.90
N VAL A 261 -0.57 -2.57 -11.80
CA VAL A 261 -0.20 -3.99 -11.78
C VAL A 261 0.64 -4.30 -10.54
N ILE A 262 0.47 -5.50 -9.98
CA ILE A 262 1.35 -5.98 -8.91
C ILE A 262 2.71 -6.29 -9.55
N ASP A 263 3.73 -5.56 -9.15
CA ASP A 263 5.10 -5.75 -9.59
C ASP A 263 5.97 -6.47 -8.55
N TYR A 264 5.51 -6.50 -7.29
CA TYR A 264 6.18 -7.17 -6.19
C TYR A 264 5.17 -7.79 -5.22
N ALA A 265 5.41 -9.02 -4.84
CA ALA A 265 4.75 -9.70 -3.72
C ALA A 265 5.81 -10.51 -2.98
N ASP A 266 5.93 -10.25 -1.69
CA ASP A 266 6.88 -10.97 -0.84
C ASP A 266 6.46 -12.44 -0.68
N ARG A 267 7.47 -13.29 -0.58
CA ARG A 267 7.28 -14.72 -0.28
C ARG A 267 7.46 -15.03 1.20
N VAL A 268 7.92 -14.04 1.95
CA VAL A 268 8.12 -14.14 3.39
C VAL A 268 6.91 -13.53 4.08
N VAL A 269 6.30 -14.30 4.96
CA VAL A 269 5.19 -13.86 5.80
C VAL A 269 5.76 -13.24 7.06
N ASP A 270 5.35 -12.04 7.39
CA ASP A 270 5.67 -11.40 8.66
C ASP A 270 4.99 -12.18 9.81
N PRO A 271 5.76 -12.80 10.73
CA PRO A 271 5.20 -13.62 11.79
C PRO A 271 4.39 -12.82 12.83
N ALA A 272 4.59 -11.51 12.93
CA ALA A 272 3.85 -10.67 13.86
C ALA A 272 2.44 -10.35 13.36
N THR A 273 2.24 -10.26 12.04
CA THR A 273 0.97 -9.86 11.43
C THR A 273 0.30 -10.98 10.65
N GLY A 274 1.01 -12.05 10.30
CA GLY A 274 0.52 -13.13 9.44
C GLY A 274 0.22 -12.67 8.01
N THR A 275 0.93 -11.63 7.53
CA THR A 275 0.72 -11.04 6.21
C THR A 275 2.00 -11.00 5.40
N ALA A 276 1.88 -11.05 4.08
CA ALA A 276 2.96 -10.82 3.13
C ALA A 276 2.81 -9.45 2.48
N ALA A 277 3.92 -8.71 2.35
CA ALA A 277 3.91 -7.40 1.70
C ALA A 277 3.72 -7.54 0.19
N ALA A 278 2.89 -6.68 -0.38
CA ALA A 278 2.71 -6.57 -1.82
C ALA A 278 2.77 -5.10 -2.24
N ARG A 279 3.14 -4.90 -3.51
CA ARG A 279 3.25 -3.57 -4.10
C ARG A 279 2.66 -3.59 -5.49
N ALA A 280 1.89 -2.56 -5.79
CA ALA A 280 1.42 -2.28 -7.13
C ALA A 280 1.99 -0.96 -7.62
N THR A 281 2.29 -0.91 -8.92
CA THR A 281 2.83 0.27 -9.60
C THR A 281 1.72 0.93 -10.42
N PHE A 282 1.63 2.26 -10.28
CA PHE A 282 0.66 3.09 -10.99
C PHE A 282 1.36 4.23 -11.72
N ALA A 283 0.93 4.52 -12.93
CA ALA A 283 1.28 5.76 -13.60
C ALA A 283 0.55 6.94 -12.92
N ASN A 284 1.29 8.01 -12.56
CA ASN A 284 0.77 9.15 -11.82
C ASN A 284 1.25 10.51 -12.38
N PRO A 285 1.10 10.76 -13.68
CA PRO A 285 1.69 11.94 -14.32
C PRO A 285 1.11 13.26 -13.81
N GLN A 286 -0.11 13.25 -13.26
CA GLN A 286 -0.76 14.44 -12.70
C GLN A 286 -0.53 14.59 -11.19
N ALA A 287 0.27 13.71 -10.57
CA ALA A 287 0.56 13.70 -9.14
C ALA A 287 -0.69 13.70 -8.24
N VAL A 288 -1.80 13.08 -8.69
CA VAL A 288 -3.05 12.95 -7.93
C VAL A 288 -2.83 12.10 -6.68
N LEU A 289 -2.13 10.97 -6.84
CA LEU A 289 -1.70 10.17 -5.71
C LEU A 289 -0.46 10.81 -5.10
N ARG A 290 -0.50 11.02 -3.79
CA ARG A 290 0.62 11.64 -3.04
C ARG A 290 1.25 10.59 -2.13
N PRO A 291 2.57 10.58 -1.97
CA PRO A 291 3.24 9.69 -1.01
C PRO A 291 2.68 9.84 0.41
N GLY A 292 2.59 8.72 1.12
CA GLY A 292 2.06 8.69 2.49
C GLY A 292 0.54 8.66 2.61
N GLN A 293 -0.20 8.75 1.51
CA GLN A 293 -1.66 8.74 1.51
C GLN A 293 -2.19 7.32 1.74
N PHE A 294 -3.16 7.17 2.65
CA PHE A 294 -3.90 5.92 2.80
C PHE A 294 -5.00 5.83 1.74
N VAL A 295 -5.04 4.69 1.08
CA VAL A 295 -5.99 4.39 0.01
C VAL A 295 -6.52 2.96 0.17
N ARG A 296 -7.53 2.59 -0.60
CA ARG A 296 -7.97 1.20 -0.70
C ARG A 296 -7.63 0.66 -2.08
N VAL A 297 -6.96 -0.48 -2.12
CA VAL A 297 -6.71 -1.19 -3.37
C VAL A 297 -7.76 -2.27 -3.57
N GLN A 298 -8.20 -2.42 -4.80
CA GLN A 298 -9.12 -3.47 -5.23
C GLN A 298 -8.38 -4.37 -6.21
N LEU A 299 -8.19 -5.61 -5.81
CA LEU A 299 -7.62 -6.65 -6.68
C LEU A 299 -8.73 -7.26 -7.52
N LYS A 300 -8.56 -7.23 -8.83
CA LYS A 300 -9.50 -7.75 -9.84
C LYS A 300 -8.82 -8.83 -10.67
N GLY A 301 -9.62 -9.77 -11.19
CA GLY A 301 -9.15 -10.79 -12.14
C GLY A 301 -9.39 -12.22 -11.69
N ALA A 302 -9.63 -12.48 -10.41
CA ALA A 302 -10.10 -13.77 -9.95
C ALA A 302 -11.60 -13.94 -10.22
N THR A 303 -12.03 -15.15 -10.55
CA THR A 303 -13.45 -15.47 -10.82
C THR A 303 -13.85 -16.71 -10.04
N ARG A 304 -14.87 -16.61 -9.20
CA ARG A 304 -15.48 -17.74 -8.51
C ARG A 304 -16.37 -18.49 -9.48
N LEU A 305 -16.05 -19.75 -9.73
CA LEU A 305 -16.77 -20.57 -10.71
C LEU A 305 -18.00 -21.22 -10.08
N GLY A 306 -19.12 -21.19 -10.79
CA GLY A 306 -20.36 -21.86 -10.38
C GLY A 306 -20.89 -21.44 -9.02
N ALA A 307 -20.65 -20.21 -8.59
CA ALA A 307 -21.08 -19.70 -7.29
C ALA A 307 -22.57 -19.42 -7.25
N LEU A 308 -23.18 -19.68 -6.09
CA LEU A 308 -24.53 -19.19 -5.77
C LEU A 308 -24.40 -17.86 -5.05
N VAL A 309 -25.09 -16.83 -5.52
CA VAL A 309 -25.08 -15.50 -4.89
C VAL A 309 -26.46 -15.20 -4.34
N VAL A 310 -26.52 -14.94 -3.03
CA VAL A 310 -27.74 -14.52 -2.34
C VAL A 310 -27.73 -13.01 -2.13
N PRO A 311 -28.80 -12.28 -2.50
CA PRO A 311 -28.87 -10.84 -2.25
C PRO A 311 -28.73 -10.51 -0.76
N GLN A 312 -28.02 -9.44 -0.45
CA GLN A 312 -27.78 -9.04 0.93
C GLN A 312 -29.07 -8.84 1.72
N GLN A 313 -30.12 -8.31 1.09
CA GLN A 313 -31.44 -8.09 1.70
C GLN A 313 -32.16 -9.38 2.11
N ALA A 314 -31.83 -10.54 1.50
CA ALA A 314 -32.46 -11.83 1.83
C ALA A 314 -31.80 -12.48 3.05
N VAL A 315 -30.64 -12.01 3.49
CA VAL A 315 -29.87 -12.63 4.57
C VAL A 315 -30.28 -12.03 5.92
N LEU A 316 -30.78 -12.90 6.80
CA LEU A 316 -31.15 -12.54 8.16
C LEU A 316 -30.08 -13.01 9.15
N SER A 317 -29.92 -12.26 10.23
CA SER A 317 -29.08 -12.66 11.38
C SER A 317 -29.98 -13.25 12.46
N SER A 318 -29.67 -14.45 12.91
CA SER A 318 -30.32 -15.12 14.03
C SER A 318 -29.32 -15.44 15.14
N GLN A 319 -29.80 -15.93 16.28
CA GLN A 319 -28.92 -16.41 17.36
C GLN A 319 -28.06 -17.60 16.95
N GLN A 320 -28.47 -18.33 15.92
CA GLN A 320 -27.77 -19.51 15.38
C GLN A 320 -26.87 -19.19 14.19
N GLY A 321 -26.76 -17.91 13.79
CA GLY A 321 -25.96 -17.48 12.66
C GLY A 321 -26.76 -16.82 11.54
N LYS A 322 -26.20 -16.82 10.33
CA LYS A 322 -26.86 -16.27 9.15
C LYS A 322 -27.84 -17.26 8.55
N MET A 323 -29.03 -16.80 8.13
CA MET A 323 -30.05 -17.63 7.53
C MET A 323 -30.82 -16.91 6.43
N VAL A 324 -31.49 -17.66 5.59
CA VAL A 324 -32.48 -17.18 4.62
C VAL A 324 -33.79 -17.95 4.74
N TRP A 325 -34.86 -17.40 4.19
CA TRP A 325 -36.08 -18.10 3.95
C TRP A 325 -36.09 -18.73 2.56
N VAL A 326 -36.42 -20.01 2.48
CA VAL A 326 -36.56 -20.77 1.23
C VAL A 326 -38.00 -21.27 1.12
N VAL A 327 -38.53 -21.29 -0.10
CA VAL A 327 -39.84 -21.93 -0.33
C VAL A 327 -39.65 -23.43 -0.42
N GLY A 328 -40.29 -24.18 0.48
CA GLY A 328 -40.32 -25.63 0.49
C GLY A 328 -41.15 -26.19 -0.66
N GLN A 329 -41.05 -27.50 -0.93
CA GLN A 329 -41.84 -28.20 -1.97
C GLN A 329 -43.34 -28.17 -1.68
N ASP A 330 -43.72 -27.97 -0.44
CA ASP A 330 -45.08 -27.84 0.06
C ASP A 330 -45.63 -26.39 0.00
N GLY A 331 -44.89 -25.44 -0.57
CA GLY A 331 -45.26 -24.03 -0.64
C GLY A 331 -45.17 -23.31 0.71
N THR A 332 -44.41 -23.84 1.65
CA THR A 332 -44.20 -23.20 2.97
C THR A 332 -42.82 -22.51 3.06
N ALA A 333 -42.75 -21.44 3.87
CA ALA A 333 -41.50 -20.76 4.18
C ALA A 333 -40.69 -21.57 5.20
N GLN A 334 -39.49 -21.97 4.84
CA GLN A 334 -38.56 -22.73 5.67
C GLN A 334 -37.29 -21.92 5.96
N PRO A 335 -36.93 -21.75 7.24
CA PRO A 335 -35.63 -21.11 7.57
C PRO A 335 -34.49 -22.07 7.25
N ARG A 336 -33.46 -21.58 6.54
CA ARG A 336 -32.31 -22.39 6.19
C ARG A 336 -31.04 -21.68 6.62
N PRO A 337 -30.23 -22.27 7.50
CA PRO A 337 -28.93 -21.69 7.91
C PRO A 337 -27.96 -21.65 6.72
N LEU A 338 -27.16 -20.61 6.64
CA LEU A 338 -26.20 -20.38 5.58
C LEU A 338 -24.77 -20.27 6.09
N GLN A 339 -23.86 -20.81 5.30
CA GLN A 339 -22.44 -20.47 5.36
C GLN A 339 -22.15 -19.47 4.23
N LEU A 340 -21.84 -18.25 4.62
CA LEU A 340 -21.54 -17.16 3.69
C LEU A 340 -20.04 -17.05 3.48
N GLY A 341 -19.65 -16.87 2.24
CA GLY A 341 -18.29 -16.54 1.81
C GLY A 341 -18.10 -15.04 1.55
N GLU A 342 -17.41 -14.71 0.47
CA GLU A 342 -17.08 -13.35 0.10
C GLU A 342 -18.32 -12.53 -0.27
N ALA A 343 -18.29 -11.24 0.12
CA ALA A 343 -19.27 -10.26 -0.35
C ALA A 343 -18.93 -9.81 -1.78
N THR A 344 -19.95 -9.68 -2.60
CA THR A 344 -19.87 -9.15 -3.97
C THR A 344 -20.85 -7.98 -4.12
N PRO A 345 -20.75 -7.17 -5.17
CA PRO A 345 -21.74 -6.13 -5.43
C PRO A 345 -23.17 -6.67 -5.59
N ALA A 346 -23.33 -7.93 -6.00
CA ALA A 346 -24.64 -8.57 -6.19
C ALA A 346 -25.20 -9.25 -4.91
N GLY A 347 -24.38 -9.39 -3.85
CA GLY A 347 -24.74 -10.06 -2.60
C GLY A 347 -23.61 -10.91 -2.04
N PHE A 348 -23.93 -11.92 -1.25
CA PHE A 348 -22.96 -12.83 -0.66
C PHE A 348 -22.84 -14.13 -1.44
N ILE A 349 -21.63 -14.62 -1.65
CA ILE A 349 -21.40 -15.95 -2.16
C ILE A 349 -21.79 -16.95 -1.07
N VAL A 350 -22.54 -17.99 -1.43
CA VAL A 350 -22.97 -19.06 -0.52
C VAL A 350 -21.98 -20.22 -0.62
N GLU A 351 -21.37 -20.58 0.49
CA GLU A 351 -20.47 -21.74 0.59
C GLU A 351 -21.21 -23.01 1.02
N GLY A 352 -22.33 -22.86 1.70
CA GLY A 352 -23.16 -23.99 2.15
C GLY A 352 -24.54 -23.56 2.59
N GLY A 353 -25.50 -24.52 2.55
CA GLY A 353 -26.88 -24.31 2.97
C GLY A 353 -27.88 -24.11 1.83
N LEU A 354 -27.45 -23.76 0.61
CA LEU A 354 -28.32 -23.65 -0.57
C LEU A 354 -27.83 -24.51 -1.73
N LYS A 355 -28.74 -24.84 -2.62
CA LYS A 355 -28.50 -25.55 -3.88
C LYS A 355 -29.01 -24.73 -5.07
N ALA A 356 -28.48 -25.01 -6.24
CA ALA A 356 -29.06 -24.47 -7.47
C ALA A 356 -30.50 -24.95 -7.63
N GLY A 357 -31.41 -24.04 -7.97
CA GLY A 357 -32.84 -24.27 -8.06
C GLY A 357 -33.64 -23.90 -6.80
N ASP A 358 -33.01 -23.71 -5.64
CA ASP A 358 -33.70 -23.25 -4.44
C ASP A 358 -34.31 -21.85 -4.68
N GLN A 359 -35.53 -21.65 -4.19
CA GLN A 359 -36.23 -20.37 -4.26
C GLN A 359 -36.07 -19.60 -2.94
N VAL A 360 -35.21 -18.58 -2.94
CA VAL A 360 -34.94 -17.74 -1.76
C VAL A 360 -35.90 -16.55 -1.76
N ILE A 361 -36.58 -16.35 -0.62
CA ILE A 361 -37.48 -15.21 -0.41
C ILE A 361 -36.64 -13.96 -0.13
N VAL A 362 -36.94 -12.86 -0.85
CA VAL A 362 -36.17 -11.62 -0.80
C VAL A 362 -36.93 -10.44 -0.18
N ASP A 363 -38.21 -10.59 0.08
CA ASP A 363 -39.05 -9.56 0.71
C ASP A 363 -39.93 -10.11 1.84
N ASN A 364 -40.60 -9.23 2.58
CA ASN A 364 -41.50 -9.56 3.69
C ASN A 364 -40.89 -10.45 4.80
N LEU A 365 -39.59 -10.56 4.90
CA LEU A 365 -38.83 -11.51 5.71
C LEU A 365 -39.20 -11.49 7.20
N ILE A 366 -39.51 -10.30 7.75
CA ILE A 366 -39.81 -10.09 9.18
C ILE A 366 -41.17 -10.68 9.57
N LYS A 367 -42.10 -10.81 8.59
CA LYS A 367 -43.47 -11.33 8.82
C LYS A 367 -43.54 -12.83 8.69
N LEU A 368 -42.48 -13.48 8.17
CA LEU A 368 -42.47 -14.92 7.95
C LEU A 368 -42.25 -15.67 9.26
N ARG A 369 -42.96 -16.80 9.35
CA ARG A 369 -42.79 -17.80 10.42
C ARG A 369 -42.50 -19.16 9.80
N PRO A 370 -41.75 -20.04 10.48
CA PRO A 370 -41.54 -21.39 9.98
C PRO A 370 -42.86 -22.08 9.67
N GLY A 371 -43.01 -22.67 8.47
CA GLY A 371 -44.20 -23.37 8.03
C GLY A 371 -45.32 -22.45 7.47
N ALA A 372 -45.14 -21.13 7.41
CA ALA A 372 -46.14 -20.23 6.85
C ALA A 372 -46.33 -20.52 5.34
N LYS A 373 -47.57 -20.63 4.87
CA LYS A 373 -47.91 -20.80 3.45
C LYS A 373 -47.58 -19.51 2.70
N VAL A 374 -46.84 -19.63 1.61
CA VAL A 374 -46.43 -18.50 0.78
C VAL A 374 -46.80 -18.72 -0.69
N VAL A 375 -47.10 -17.64 -1.39
CA VAL A 375 -47.33 -17.65 -2.86
C VAL A 375 -46.10 -16.99 -3.48
N PRO A 376 -45.22 -17.77 -4.13
CA PRO A 376 -44.01 -17.22 -4.75
C PRO A 376 -44.35 -16.41 -5.97
N GLN A 377 -43.87 -15.19 -6.02
CA GLN A 377 -43.86 -14.32 -7.19
C GLN A 377 -42.40 -14.12 -7.64
N ALA A 378 -42.14 -14.32 -8.94
CA ALA A 378 -40.78 -14.14 -9.44
C ALA A 378 -40.31 -12.70 -9.23
N ALA A 379 -39.08 -12.54 -8.70
CA ALA A 379 -38.44 -11.24 -8.60
C ALA A 379 -38.32 -10.63 -9.99
N LYS A 380 -38.86 -9.41 -10.18
CA LYS A 380 -38.61 -8.64 -11.39
C LYS A 380 -37.10 -8.40 -11.47
N PRO A 381 -36.44 -8.66 -12.61
CA PRO A 381 -35.00 -8.41 -12.72
C PRO A 381 -34.72 -6.98 -12.26
N ALA A 382 -33.83 -6.82 -11.28
CA ALA A 382 -33.37 -5.50 -10.90
C ALA A 382 -32.78 -4.86 -12.17
N ALA A 383 -33.34 -3.72 -12.58
CA ALA A 383 -32.77 -2.92 -13.64
C ALA A 383 -31.30 -2.67 -13.29
N SER A 384 -30.41 -3.11 -14.16
CA SER A 384 -28.97 -2.79 -14.03
C SER A 384 -28.85 -1.29 -13.81
N ALA A 385 -28.29 -0.87 -12.66
CA ALA A 385 -27.99 0.54 -12.44
C ALA A 385 -27.14 1.01 -13.62
N PRO A 386 -27.46 2.19 -14.22
CA PRO A 386 -26.64 2.72 -15.28
C PRO A 386 -25.22 2.91 -14.73
N ALA A 387 -24.25 2.39 -15.47
CA ALA A 387 -22.85 2.74 -15.28
C ALA A 387 -22.76 4.24 -15.55
N ASN A 388 -22.70 5.05 -14.49
CA ASN A 388 -22.34 6.45 -14.62
C ASN A 388 -20.89 6.50 -15.10
N GLY A 389 -20.74 7.12 -16.29
CA GLY A 389 -19.50 7.37 -17.00
C GLY A 389 -18.56 8.35 -16.30
#